data_da62858c2e64958bfa9f1cec1c248d22
#
_entry.id   da62858c2e64958bfa9f1cec1c248d22
#
_cell.length_a   1.000
_cell.length_b   1.000
_cell.length_c   1.000
_cell.angle_alpha   90.00
_cell.angle_beta   90.00
_cell.angle_gamma   90.00
#
_symmetry.space_group_name_H-M   'P 1'
#
loop_
_entity.id
_entity.type
_entity.pdbx_description
1 polymer ?
#
loop_
_entity_poly.entity_id
_entity_poly.type
_entity_poly.pdbx_seq_one_letter_code
_entity_poly.pdbx_strand_id
1 'polypeptide(L)'
;MEFLNGVEKVLNSIDGIVWGPPLLILLVGTGIYFTFKLKLIQVFKLPLALKYLFVKDDEEGDEEAKGDVSSFAALCTALSATIGTGNIVGVATAIAAGGPGALFWMWIAAFFGMATKYAEGVLAIKYREVDENGQMSGGPMYYIEKGLGNKFLAKMFAVFGVGVALLGIGTFGQVNSISKAALISFNIPLWCTAIIVTVLVALVTLGGIKRISNVAEKIVPSMAILYILGALLVLGFNLKEIPSAIMLIINSAFTPKAALGGTAGITVALAIQRGVGRGVFSNEAGLGSAPIAAAAAKTKSPVKQGLISMTGTFIDTIIICTMTGLAIVLTGSFNSGLEGAEMTTFAFQQGLPFAVIGKYIVNIGLIFFAFTTIIGWNYYGERCIQYLTGVKGIIFYKIIFIVFVAVGPFLSLDLVFIIADIVNGLMALPNLVGLIGLRNVVINETNEFFQEFKREQSNALEKVYEIE
;
A
#
# COMPACT_ATOMS: atom_id res chain seq x y z
N MET A 1 -17.99 30.39 5.67
CA MET A 1 -16.52 30.31 5.54
C MET A 1 -15.83 30.16 6.90
N GLU A 2 -16.05 31.01 7.89
CA GLU A 2 -15.40 30.88 9.22
C GLU A 2 -15.66 29.55 9.94
N PHE A 3 -16.88 29.03 9.89
CA PHE A 3 -17.22 27.73 10.48
C PHE A 3 -16.44 26.56 9.81
N LEU A 4 -16.36 26.54 8.48
CA LEU A 4 -15.61 25.51 7.73
C LEU A 4 -14.11 25.59 8.03
N ASN A 5 -13.56 26.79 8.08
CA ASN A 5 -12.15 27.00 8.44
C ASN A 5 -11.86 26.55 9.89
N GLY A 6 -12.84 26.74 10.80
CA GLY A 6 -12.74 26.24 12.18
C GLY A 6 -12.73 24.71 12.24
N VAL A 7 -13.61 24.04 11.49
CA VAL A 7 -13.67 22.57 11.39
C VAL A 7 -12.38 22.02 10.80
N GLU A 8 -11.89 22.60 9.71
CA GLU A 8 -10.63 22.20 9.07
C GLU A 8 -9.43 22.30 10.01
N LYS A 9 -9.34 23.37 10.79
CA LYS A 9 -8.27 23.54 11.78
C LYS A 9 -8.31 22.49 12.88
N VAL A 10 -9.51 22.12 13.35
CA VAL A 10 -9.69 21.06 14.35
C VAL A 10 -9.29 19.70 13.75
N LEU A 11 -9.74 19.38 12.55
CA LEU A 11 -9.41 18.12 11.88
C LEU A 11 -7.91 18.02 11.60
N ASN A 12 -7.25 19.06 11.13
CA ASN A 12 -5.80 19.08 10.94
C ASN A 12 -5.03 18.88 12.27
N SER A 13 -5.57 19.39 13.39
CA SER A 13 -4.98 19.15 14.70
C SER A 13 -5.12 17.68 15.13
N ILE A 14 -6.27 17.06 14.87
CA ILE A 14 -6.51 15.63 15.13
C ILE A 14 -5.61 14.77 14.24
N ASP A 15 -5.49 15.10 12.96
CA ASP A 15 -4.62 14.41 12.01
C ASP A 15 -3.17 14.44 12.48
N GLY A 16 -2.68 15.61 12.89
CA GLY A 16 -1.34 15.79 13.45
C GLY A 16 -1.08 14.98 14.73
N ILE A 17 -2.11 14.71 15.54
CA ILE A 17 -2.02 13.83 16.73
C ILE A 17 -2.01 12.36 16.28
N VAL A 18 -2.91 11.96 15.39
CA VAL A 18 -3.05 10.59 14.90
C VAL A 18 -1.78 10.13 14.20
N TRP A 19 -1.28 10.92 13.22
CA TRP A 19 -0.02 10.66 12.53
C TRP A 19 1.21 11.24 13.27
N GLY A 20 1.03 11.52 14.54
CA GLY A 20 2.10 12.00 15.40
C GLY A 20 3.09 10.92 15.82
N PRO A 21 4.12 11.28 16.62
CA PRO A 21 5.17 10.37 17.06
C PRO A 21 4.65 9.05 17.68
N PRO A 22 3.56 9.01 18.47
CA PRO A 22 3.10 7.76 19.08
C PRO A 22 2.75 6.66 18.06
N LEU A 23 1.98 6.99 17.02
CA LEU A 23 1.61 6.01 15.99
C LEU A 23 2.83 5.61 15.15
N LEU A 24 3.67 6.58 14.77
CA LEU A 24 4.87 6.29 13.98
C LEU A 24 5.86 5.39 14.75
N ILE A 25 6.02 5.61 16.07
CA ILE A 25 6.83 4.75 16.92
C ILE A 25 6.25 3.33 17.01
N LEU A 26 4.92 3.21 17.13
CA LEU A 26 4.26 1.90 17.15
C LEU A 26 4.42 1.17 15.82
N LEU A 27 4.23 1.84 14.70
CA LEU A 27 4.37 1.26 13.35
C LEU A 27 5.80 0.77 13.11
N VAL A 28 6.79 1.65 13.26
CA VAL A 28 8.19 1.31 13.04
C VAL A 28 8.69 0.35 14.12
N GLY A 29 8.30 0.55 15.38
CA GLY A 29 8.69 -0.30 16.51
C GLY A 29 8.17 -1.73 16.36
N THR A 30 6.95 -1.93 15.87
CA THR A 30 6.41 -3.26 15.53
C THR A 30 7.25 -3.93 14.44
N GLY A 31 7.60 -3.17 13.40
CA GLY A 31 8.47 -3.66 12.32
C GLY A 31 9.87 -4.02 12.80
N ILE A 32 10.48 -3.20 13.65
CA ILE A 32 11.77 -3.47 14.30
C ILE A 32 11.67 -4.76 15.13
N TYR A 33 10.65 -4.89 15.95
CA TYR A 33 10.42 -6.08 16.78
C TYR A 33 10.38 -7.35 15.93
N PHE A 34 9.54 -7.40 14.89
CA PHE A 34 9.47 -8.57 14.00
C PHE A 34 10.75 -8.79 13.21
N THR A 35 11.42 -7.74 12.76
CA THR A 35 12.73 -7.85 12.07
C THR A 35 13.74 -8.63 12.90
N PHE A 36 13.89 -8.30 14.19
CA PHE A 36 14.84 -9.00 15.05
C PHE A 36 14.36 -10.39 15.45
N LYS A 37 13.08 -10.55 15.80
CA LYS A 37 12.53 -11.84 16.22
C LYS A 37 12.50 -12.87 15.10
N LEU A 38 12.31 -12.41 13.86
CA LEU A 38 12.30 -13.25 12.66
C LEU A 38 13.67 -13.28 11.95
N LYS A 39 14.75 -12.83 12.64
CA LYS A 39 16.14 -12.93 12.17
C LYS A 39 16.35 -12.27 10.79
N LEU A 40 15.91 -11.02 10.63
CA LEU A 40 15.98 -10.25 9.38
C LEU A 40 15.35 -11.00 8.18
N ILE A 41 14.15 -11.52 8.36
CA ILE A 41 13.44 -12.32 7.36
C ILE A 41 13.35 -11.62 5.99
N GLN A 42 13.15 -10.30 6.00
CA GLN A 42 13.09 -9.47 4.80
C GLN A 42 14.43 -9.35 4.04
N VAL A 43 15.55 -9.74 4.66
CA VAL A 43 16.87 -9.79 4.01
C VAL A 43 17.16 -11.22 3.56
N PHE A 44 17.15 -12.16 4.50
CA PHE A 44 17.62 -13.53 4.24
C PHE A 44 16.60 -14.39 3.49
N LYS A 45 15.32 -14.04 3.54
CA LYS A 45 14.25 -14.82 2.88
C LYS A 45 13.59 -14.09 1.71
N LEU A 46 14.02 -12.87 1.38
CA LEU A 46 13.52 -12.16 0.20
C LEU A 46 13.72 -12.94 -1.10
N PRO A 47 14.88 -13.57 -1.38
CA PRO A 47 15.04 -14.38 -2.59
C PRO A 47 14.04 -15.53 -2.66
N LEU A 48 13.76 -16.21 -1.53
CA LEU A 48 12.75 -17.25 -1.45
C LEU A 48 11.33 -16.70 -1.67
N ALA A 49 11.03 -15.55 -1.09
CA ALA A 49 9.76 -14.87 -1.25
C ALA A 49 9.51 -14.50 -2.73
N LEU A 50 10.52 -13.95 -3.42
CA LEU A 50 10.45 -13.63 -4.84
C LEU A 50 10.31 -14.90 -5.70
N LYS A 51 10.97 -16.00 -5.31
CA LYS A 51 10.80 -17.30 -5.99
C LYS A 51 9.33 -17.75 -5.96
N TYR A 52 8.66 -17.63 -4.81
CA TYR A 52 7.25 -18.01 -4.67
C TYR A 52 6.28 -17.16 -5.51
N LEU A 53 6.69 -16.01 -6.02
CA LEU A 53 5.87 -15.23 -6.95
C LEU A 53 5.82 -15.80 -8.36
N PHE A 54 6.90 -16.46 -8.80
CA PHE A 54 7.07 -16.91 -10.19
C PHE A 54 6.97 -18.41 -10.37
N VAL A 55 7.06 -19.16 -9.29
CA VAL A 55 6.88 -20.63 -9.34
C VAL A 55 5.42 -20.92 -9.06
N LYS A 56 4.75 -21.61 -10.00
CA LYS A 56 3.40 -22.11 -9.75
C LYS A 56 3.44 -22.98 -8.50
N ASP A 57 2.58 -22.66 -7.56
CA ASP A 57 2.47 -23.43 -6.33
C ASP A 57 1.89 -24.81 -6.68
N ASP A 58 2.60 -25.88 -6.31
CA ASP A 58 2.07 -27.24 -6.45
C ASP A 58 0.74 -27.41 -5.67
N GLU A 59 0.50 -26.50 -4.70
CA GLU A 59 -0.74 -26.40 -3.95
C GLU A 59 -1.91 -25.83 -4.75
N GLU A 60 -1.70 -25.16 -5.91
CA GLU A 60 -2.81 -24.64 -6.73
C GLU A 60 -3.69 -25.76 -7.30
N GLY A 61 -3.12 -26.96 -7.54
CA GLY A 61 -3.84 -28.16 -7.96
C GLY A 61 -4.39 -29.01 -6.82
N ASP A 62 -4.02 -28.71 -5.57
CA ASP A 62 -4.44 -29.48 -4.41
C ASP A 62 -5.86 -29.09 -3.97
N GLU A 63 -6.77 -30.08 -3.99
CA GLU A 63 -8.17 -29.89 -3.59
C GLU A 63 -8.32 -29.51 -2.10
N GLU A 64 -7.33 -29.85 -1.26
CA GLU A 64 -7.33 -29.50 0.15
C GLU A 64 -6.86 -28.06 0.43
N ALA A 65 -6.21 -27.38 -0.54
CA ALA A 65 -5.80 -25.99 -0.37
C ALA A 65 -7.00 -25.06 -0.52
N LYS A 66 -7.50 -24.56 0.60
CA LYS A 66 -8.62 -23.62 0.62
C LYS A 66 -8.18 -22.22 0.15
N GLY A 67 -9.02 -21.54 -0.62
CA GLY A 67 -8.77 -20.19 -1.13
C GLY A 67 -9.66 -19.85 -2.33
N ASP A 68 -9.86 -18.57 -2.59
CA ASP A 68 -10.70 -18.09 -3.68
C ASP A 68 -9.89 -17.81 -4.95
N VAL A 69 -8.60 -17.44 -4.79
CA VAL A 69 -7.70 -16.98 -5.85
C VAL A 69 -6.28 -17.46 -5.59
N SER A 70 -5.41 -17.48 -6.62
CA SER A 70 -4.00 -17.84 -6.45
C SER A 70 -3.28 -16.89 -5.48
N SER A 71 -2.16 -17.32 -4.89
CA SER A 71 -1.35 -16.47 -4.01
C SER A 71 -0.81 -15.24 -4.74
N PHE A 72 -0.47 -15.37 -6.02
CA PHE A 72 -0.06 -14.25 -6.86
C PHE A 72 -1.22 -13.28 -7.14
N ALA A 73 -2.41 -13.77 -7.45
CA ALA A 73 -3.60 -12.94 -7.66
C ALA A 73 -4.03 -12.21 -6.37
N ALA A 74 -3.89 -12.86 -5.20
CA ALA A 74 -4.10 -12.23 -3.90
C ALA A 74 -3.07 -11.10 -3.64
N LEU A 75 -1.79 -11.32 -3.97
CA LEU A 75 -0.77 -10.27 -3.91
C LEU A 75 -1.08 -9.12 -4.88
N CYS A 76 -1.44 -9.41 -6.13
CA CYS A 76 -1.82 -8.36 -7.09
C CYS A 76 -3.04 -7.58 -6.62
N THR A 77 -4.00 -8.23 -5.93
CA THR A 77 -5.12 -7.54 -5.29
C THR A 77 -4.66 -6.63 -4.15
N ALA A 78 -3.71 -7.07 -3.33
CA ALA A 78 -3.11 -6.21 -2.30
C ALA A 78 -2.31 -5.06 -2.93
N LEU A 79 -1.50 -5.33 -3.95
CA LEU A 79 -0.75 -4.31 -4.70
C LEU A 79 -1.67 -3.34 -5.44
N SER A 80 -2.85 -3.77 -5.89
CA SER A 80 -3.81 -2.87 -6.51
C SER A 80 -4.28 -1.78 -5.55
N ALA A 81 -4.39 -2.09 -4.26
CA ALA A 81 -4.76 -1.11 -3.24
C ALA A 81 -3.58 -0.20 -2.85
N THR A 82 -2.36 -0.73 -2.81
CA THR A 82 -1.15 -0.02 -2.35
C THR A 82 -0.49 0.80 -3.45
N ILE A 83 -0.31 0.23 -4.67
CA ILE A 83 0.25 0.98 -5.81
C ILE A 83 -0.81 1.93 -6.35
N GLY A 84 -0.80 3.15 -5.84
CA GLY A 84 -1.81 4.16 -6.08
C GLY A 84 -1.23 5.58 -6.19
N THR A 85 -2.07 6.54 -5.84
CA THR A 85 -1.62 7.94 -5.74
C THR A 85 -0.47 8.13 -4.74
N GLY A 86 -0.33 7.23 -3.74
CA GLY A 86 0.76 7.24 -2.77
C GLY A 86 2.15 7.25 -3.41
N ASN A 87 2.35 6.44 -4.45
CA ASN A 87 3.64 6.27 -5.12
C ASN A 87 4.04 7.45 -6.02
N ILE A 88 3.10 8.25 -6.45
CA ILE A 88 3.32 9.41 -7.33
C ILE A 88 3.12 10.70 -6.55
N VAL A 89 1.92 10.93 -6.04
CA VAL A 89 1.53 12.13 -5.30
C VAL A 89 2.12 12.13 -3.89
N GLY A 90 2.03 10.99 -3.19
CA GLY A 90 2.48 10.85 -1.80
C GLY A 90 3.98 11.05 -1.65
N VAL A 91 4.79 10.48 -2.56
CA VAL A 91 6.26 10.67 -2.58
C VAL A 91 6.61 12.13 -2.80
N ALA A 92 5.98 12.78 -3.79
CA ALA A 92 6.21 14.20 -4.08
C ALA A 92 5.82 15.09 -2.89
N THR A 93 4.67 14.81 -2.25
CA THR A 93 4.22 15.53 -1.05
C THR A 93 5.17 15.32 0.14
N ALA A 94 5.70 14.09 0.32
CA ALA A 94 6.69 13.82 1.35
C ALA A 94 7.97 14.64 1.15
N ILE A 95 8.46 14.70 -0.09
CA ILE A 95 9.67 15.45 -0.44
C ILE A 95 9.41 16.96 -0.39
N ALA A 96 8.24 17.44 -0.82
CA ALA A 96 7.87 18.86 -0.70
C ALA A 96 7.89 19.35 0.75
N ALA A 97 7.28 18.57 1.65
CA ALA A 97 7.14 18.95 3.06
C ALA A 97 8.37 18.60 3.91
N GLY A 98 9.02 17.47 3.65
CA GLY A 98 10.12 16.92 4.46
C GLY A 98 11.51 17.03 3.80
N GLY A 99 11.59 17.60 2.60
CA GLY A 99 12.81 17.66 1.80
C GLY A 99 13.22 16.30 1.21
N PRO A 100 14.31 16.24 0.43
CA PRO A 100 14.84 14.99 -0.13
C PRO A 100 15.07 13.89 0.89
N GLY A 101 15.41 14.25 2.15
CA GLY A 101 15.63 13.31 3.24
C GLY A 101 14.38 12.49 3.64
N ALA A 102 13.18 12.94 3.31
CA ALA A 102 11.96 12.17 3.53
C ALA A 102 11.99 10.82 2.80
N LEU A 103 12.61 10.75 1.60
CA LEU A 103 12.75 9.50 0.85
C LEU A 103 13.60 8.46 1.60
N PHE A 104 14.68 8.88 2.28
CA PHE A 104 15.46 8.00 3.14
C PHE A 104 14.60 7.37 4.25
N TRP A 105 13.78 8.17 4.90
CA TRP A 105 12.91 7.69 5.98
C TRP A 105 11.77 6.83 5.46
N MET A 106 11.32 7.01 4.20
CA MET A 106 10.43 6.07 3.53
C MET A 106 11.09 4.69 3.36
N TRP A 107 12.37 4.64 2.97
CA TRP A 107 13.13 3.38 2.87
C TRP A 107 13.24 2.66 4.21
N ILE A 108 13.55 3.41 5.28
CA ILE A 108 13.63 2.85 6.64
C ILE A 108 12.27 2.28 7.07
N ALA A 109 11.18 3.03 6.86
CA ALA A 109 9.83 2.57 7.16
C ALA A 109 9.46 1.31 6.37
N ALA A 110 9.78 1.27 5.09
CA ALA A 110 9.53 0.11 4.24
C ALA A 110 10.36 -1.12 4.64
N PHE A 111 11.64 -0.93 4.96
CA PHE A 111 12.51 -2.01 5.41
C PHE A 111 11.94 -2.73 6.63
N PHE A 112 11.55 -1.99 7.66
CA PHE A 112 10.92 -2.58 8.84
C PHE A 112 9.47 -3.02 8.56
N GLY A 113 8.76 -2.28 7.71
CA GLY A 113 7.40 -2.58 7.27
C GLY A 113 7.27 -3.93 6.55
N MET A 114 8.31 -4.38 5.84
CA MET A 114 8.32 -5.71 5.22
C MET A 114 8.13 -6.83 6.24
N ALA A 115 8.78 -6.76 7.42
CA ALA A 115 8.62 -7.75 8.48
C ALA A 115 7.21 -7.67 9.12
N THR A 116 6.64 -6.47 9.22
CA THR A 116 5.25 -6.28 9.66
C THR A 116 4.28 -6.91 8.66
N LYS A 117 4.45 -6.65 7.37
CA LYS A 117 3.62 -7.21 6.29
C LYS A 117 3.69 -8.73 6.23
N TYR A 118 4.88 -9.29 6.51
CA TYR A 118 5.05 -10.74 6.69
C TYR A 118 4.15 -11.27 7.81
N ALA A 119 4.19 -10.65 8.99
CA ALA A 119 3.40 -11.06 10.14
C ALA A 119 1.89 -10.95 9.86
N GLU A 120 1.46 -9.88 9.20
CA GLU A 120 0.08 -9.69 8.73
C GLU A 120 -0.37 -10.82 7.80
N GLY A 121 0.46 -11.21 6.84
CA GLY A 121 0.17 -12.29 5.90
C GLY A 121 0.06 -13.66 6.58
N VAL A 122 0.94 -13.96 7.56
CA VAL A 122 0.88 -15.18 8.37
C VAL A 122 -0.44 -15.26 9.13
N LEU A 123 -0.80 -14.20 9.86
CA LEU A 123 -2.02 -14.19 10.66
C LEU A 123 -3.29 -14.19 9.79
N ALA A 124 -3.25 -13.60 8.61
CA ALA A 124 -4.36 -13.61 7.66
C ALA A 124 -4.78 -15.03 7.27
N ILE A 125 -3.82 -15.91 6.99
CA ILE A 125 -4.09 -17.32 6.62
C ILE A 125 -4.44 -18.15 7.87
N LYS A 126 -3.73 -17.94 8.98
CA LYS A 126 -3.94 -18.73 10.21
C LYS A 126 -5.35 -18.59 10.78
N TYR A 127 -5.97 -17.40 10.70
CA TYR A 127 -7.24 -17.10 11.36
C TYR A 127 -8.41 -16.83 10.40
N ARG A 128 -8.24 -17.08 9.10
CA ARG A 128 -9.31 -16.94 8.11
C ARG A 128 -10.42 -17.96 8.30
N GLU A 129 -11.57 -17.67 7.73
CA GLU A 129 -12.72 -18.58 7.72
C GLU A 129 -13.44 -18.55 6.37
N VAL A 130 -14.33 -19.50 6.17
CA VAL A 130 -15.24 -19.52 5.02
C VAL A 130 -16.52 -18.82 5.44
N ASP A 131 -16.99 -17.87 4.64
CA ASP A 131 -18.24 -17.16 4.87
C ASP A 131 -19.48 -17.95 4.39
N GLU A 132 -20.67 -17.39 4.62
CA GLU A 132 -21.96 -18.00 4.23
C GLU A 132 -22.07 -18.21 2.71
N ASN A 133 -21.30 -17.49 1.88
CA ASN A 133 -21.25 -17.65 0.43
C ASN A 133 -20.17 -18.64 -0.04
N GLY A 134 -19.45 -19.29 0.87
CA GLY A 134 -18.34 -20.18 0.56
C GLY A 134 -17.05 -19.44 0.17
N GLN A 135 -16.93 -18.13 0.42
CA GLN A 135 -15.74 -17.34 0.14
C GLN A 135 -14.84 -17.23 1.38
N MET A 136 -13.54 -17.07 1.14
CA MET A 136 -12.58 -16.84 2.21
C MET A 136 -12.69 -15.42 2.76
N SER A 137 -12.73 -15.32 4.08
CA SER A 137 -12.78 -14.07 4.83
C SER A 137 -11.72 -14.09 5.93
N GLY A 138 -10.92 -13.02 6.00
CA GLY A 138 -9.85 -12.89 6.99
C GLY A 138 -9.37 -11.45 7.09
N GLY A 139 -8.26 -11.27 7.77
CA GLY A 139 -7.69 -9.96 8.06
C GLY A 139 -7.75 -9.62 9.54
N PRO A 140 -7.41 -8.36 9.92
CA PRO A 140 -7.29 -7.97 11.33
C PRO A 140 -8.51 -8.26 12.19
N MET A 141 -9.73 -8.00 11.68
CA MET A 141 -10.95 -8.27 12.41
C MET A 141 -11.06 -9.74 12.84
N TYR A 142 -10.62 -10.67 11.99
CA TYR A 142 -10.68 -12.10 12.29
C TYR A 142 -9.58 -12.55 13.25
N TYR A 143 -8.31 -12.16 13.03
CA TYR A 143 -7.26 -12.59 13.94
C TYR A 143 -7.29 -11.88 15.29
N ILE A 144 -7.84 -10.65 15.38
CA ILE A 144 -8.06 -9.98 16.65
C ILE A 144 -9.19 -10.67 17.43
N GLU A 145 -10.31 -11.00 16.78
CA GLU A 145 -11.42 -11.67 17.44
C GLU A 145 -11.03 -13.09 17.85
N LYS A 146 -10.51 -13.92 16.93
CA LYS A 146 -10.23 -15.32 17.19
C LYS A 146 -8.92 -15.55 17.95
N GLY A 147 -7.90 -14.78 17.67
CA GLY A 147 -6.59 -14.94 18.27
C GLY A 147 -6.45 -14.28 19.64
N LEU A 148 -7.02 -13.07 19.82
CA LEU A 148 -6.99 -12.33 21.10
C LEU A 148 -8.29 -12.41 21.89
N GLY A 149 -9.38 -12.90 21.31
CA GLY A 149 -10.70 -12.90 21.94
C GLY A 149 -11.33 -11.51 22.07
N ASN A 150 -10.80 -10.49 21.39
CA ASN A 150 -11.24 -9.10 21.55
C ASN A 150 -12.15 -8.65 20.41
N LYS A 151 -13.44 -8.92 20.55
CA LYS A 151 -14.46 -8.57 19.55
C LYS A 151 -14.67 -7.06 19.38
N PHE A 152 -14.45 -6.27 20.44
CA PHE A 152 -14.58 -4.81 20.36
C PHE A 152 -13.51 -4.21 19.46
N LEU A 153 -12.26 -4.60 19.68
CA LEU A 153 -11.13 -4.12 18.88
C LEU A 153 -11.24 -4.56 17.42
N ALA A 154 -11.73 -5.79 17.18
CA ALA A 154 -12.00 -6.31 15.84
C ALA A 154 -13.07 -5.51 15.09
N LYS A 155 -14.19 -5.17 15.76
CA LYS A 155 -15.23 -4.31 15.19
C LYS A 155 -14.73 -2.89 14.92
N MET A 156 -13.90 -2.35 15.82
CA MET A 156 -13.29 -1.03 15.64
C MET A 156 -12.43 -0.98 14.39
N PHE A 157 -11.60 -2.00 14.16
CA PHE A 157 -10.84 -2.13 12.90
C PHE A 157 -11.76 -2.13 11.67
N ALA A 158 -12.81 -2.95 11.69
CA ALA A 158 -13.73 -3.09 10.56
C ALA A 158 -14.48 -1.78 10.26
N VAL A 159 -14.91 -1.04 11.27
CA VAL A 159 -15.55 0.29 11.11
C VAL A 159 -14.59 1.27 10.45
N PHE A 160 -13.34 1.35 10.92
CA PHE A 160 -12.34 2.21 10.29
C PHE A 160 -12.03 1.76 8.86
N GLY A 161 -11.94 0.44 8.60
CA GLY A 161 -11.72 -0.09 7.25
C GLY A 161 -12.82 0.30 6.26
N VAL A 162 -14.10 0.26 6.67
CA VAL A 162 -15.22 0.77 5.86
C VAL A 162 -15.09 2.28 5.64
N GLY A 163 -14.71 3.03 6.68
CA GLY A 163 -14.50 4.47 6.61
C GLY A 163 -13.42 4.86 5.60
N VAL A 164 -12.27 4.20 5.64
CA VAL A 164 -11.17 4.43 4.69
C VAL A 164 -11.59 4.08 3.26
N ALA A 165 -12.29 2.96 3.07
CA ALA A 165 -12.75 2.54 1.75
C ALA A 165 -13.76 3.53 1.15
N LEU A 166 -14.72 4.02 1.93
CA LEU A 166 -15.78 4.91 1.43
C LEU A 166 -15.36 6.37 1.33
N LEU A 167 -14.65 6.90 2.33
CA LEU A 167 -14.44 8.35 2.46
C LEU A 167 -13.08 8.84 1.96
N GLY A 168 -12.11 7.91 1.76
CA GLY A 168 -10.75 8.37 1.59
C GLY A 168 -9.97 7.77 0.44
N ILE A 169 -8.95 7.04 0.83
CA ILE A 169 -7.97 6.42 -0.08
C ILE A 169 -8.67 5.52 -1.10
N GLY A 170 -9.75 4.86 -0.69
CA GLY A 170 -10.49 3.91 -1.55
C GLY A 170 -11.34 4.56 -2.64
N THR A 171 -11.76 5.82 -2.53
CA THR A 171 -12.71 6.43 -3.45
C THR A 171 -12.32 7.83 -3.88
N PHE A 172 -12.66 8.85 -3.07
CA PHE A 172 -12.63 10.26 -3.47
C PHE A 172 -11.26 10.73 -3.96
N GLY A 173 -10.20 10.39 -3.23
CA GLY A 173 -8.84 10.80 -3.58
C GLY A 173 -8.39 10.25 -4.93
N GLN A 174 -8.69 9.00 -5.17
CA GLN A 174 -8.31 8.31 -6.40
C GLN A 174 -9.10 8.83 -7.59
N VAL A 175 -10.44 8.92 -7.46
CA VAL A 175 -11.31 9.39 -8.56
C VAL A 175 -11.00 10.83 -8.93
N ASN A 176 -10.73 11.70 -7.96
CA ASN A 176 -10.32 13.08 -8.20
C ASN A 176 -8.98 13.14 -8.94
N SER A 177 -8.01 12.32 -8.54
CA SER A 177 -6.71 12.24 -9.20
C SER A 177 -6.82 11.75 -10.64
N ILE A 178 -7.65 10.72 -10.91
CA ILE A 178 -7.95 10.27 -12.27
C ILE A 178 -8.55 11.41 -13.10
N SER A 179 -9.55 12.09 -12.54
CA SER A 179 -10.28 13.14 -13.25
C SER A 179 -9.40 14.34 -13.59
N LYS A 180 -8.53 14.76 -12.67
CA LYS A 180 -7.54 15.81 -12.92
C LYS A 180 -6.51 15.38 -13.97
N ALA A 181 -5.96 14.17 -13.86
CA ALA A 181 -5.00 13.65 -14.83
C ALA A 181 -5.59 13.53 -16.24
N ALA A 182 -6.85 13.05 -16.36
CA ALA A 182 -7.56 12.95 -17.61
C ALA A 182 -7.88 14.32 -18.24
N LEU A 183 -8.28 15.29 -17.42
CA LEU A 183 -8.52 16.66 -17.87
C LEU A 183 -7.22 17.32 -18.39
N ILE A 184 -6.14 17.23 -17.60
CA ILE A 184 -4.86 17.89 -17.93
C ILE A 184 -4.19 17.25 -19.14
N SER A 185 -4.27 15.93 -19.31
CA SER A 185 -3.52 15.22 -20.36
C SER A 185 -4.31 15.04 -21.65
N PHE A 186 -5.64 14.88 -21.56
CA PHE A 186 -6.48 14.48 -22.68
C PHE A 186 -7.65 15.43 -22.92
N ASN A 187 -7.79 16.51 -22.13
CA ASN A 187 -8.92 17.44 -22.14
C ASN A 187 -10.29 16.73 -21.98
N ILE A 188 -10.31 15.60 -21.24
CA ILE A 188 -11.56 14.88 -20.97
C ILE A 188 -12.30 15.61 -19.86
N PRO A 189 -13.55 16.04 -20.06
CA PRO A 189 -14.33 16.71 -19.04
C PRO A 189 -14.57 15.81 -17.81
N LEU A 190 -14.69 16.43 -16.63
CA LEU A 190 -14.88 15.70 -15.36
C LEU A 190 -16.08 14.74 -15.38
N TRP A 191 -17.20 15.15 -15.99
CA TRP A 191 -18.41 14.31 -16.09
C TRP A 191 -18.19 13.06 -16.95
N CYS A 192 -17.42 13.16 -18.05
CA CYS A 192 -17.06 12.01 -18.87
C CYS A 192 -16.21 11.02 -18.06
N THR A 193 -15.20 11.51 -17.37
CA THR A 193 -14.34 10.68 -16.53
C THR A 193 -15.15 10.03 -15.39
N ALA A 194 -16.05 10.78 -14.76
CA ALA A 194 -16.96 10.27 -13.73
C ALA A 194 -17.78 9.07 -14.24
N ILE A 195 -18.41 9.18 -15.41
CA ILE A 195 -19.21 8.10 -16.00
C ILE A 195 -18.32 6.90 -16.33
N ILE A 196 -17.21 7.11 -17.04
CA ILE A 196 -16.31 6.02 -17.47
C ILE A 196 -15.79 5.25 -16.26
N VAL A 197 -15.23 5.96 -15.26
CA VAL A 197 -14.66 5.32 -14.07
C VAL A 197 -15.73 4.59 -13.28
N THR A 198 -16.90 5.20 -13.09
CA THR A 198 -18.02 4.57 -12.36
C THR A 198 -18.48 3.28 -13.03
N VAL A 199 -18.66 3.28 -14.35
CA VAL A 199 -19.05 2.08 -15.10
C VAL A 199 -17.99 0.99 -14.99
N LEU A 200 -16.71 1.33 -15.18
CA LEU A 200 -15.61 0.37 -15.08
C LEU A 200 -15.50 -0.22 -13.66
N VAL A 201 -15.58 0.63 -12.62
CA VAL A 201 -15.55 0.19 -11.21
C VAL A 201 -16.75 -0.72 -10.93
N ALA A 202 -17.97 -0.36 -11.35
CA ALA A 202 -19.15 -1.19 -11.15
C ALA A 202 -19.00 -2.55 -11.84
N LEU A 203 -18.55 -2.58 -13.10
CA LEU A 203 -18.34 -3.83 -13.84
C LEU A 203 -17.34 -4.77 -13.16
N VAL A 204 -16.29 -4.24 -12.55
CA VAL A 204 -15.28 -5.05 -11.87
C VAL A 204 -15.76 -5.48 -10.48
N THR A 205 -16.23 -4.53 -9.66
CA THR A 205 -16.50 -4.77 -8.24
C THR A 205 -17.76 -5.59 -7.98
N LEU A 206 -18.78 -5.49 -8.86
CA LEU A 206 -19.97 -6.34 -8.75
C LEU A 206 -19.67 -7.83 -8.98
N GLY A 207 -18.57 -8.16 -9.67
CA GLY A 207 -18.12 -9.53 -9.87
C GLY A 207 -17.36 -10.15 -8.69
N GLY A 208 -17.19 -9.43 -7.59
CA GLY A 208 -16.52 -9.90 -6.36
C GLY A 208 -15.03 -10.18 -6.52
N ILE A 209 -14.44 -10.88 -5.52
CA ILE A 209 -12.98 -11.09 -5.44
C ILE A 209 -12.38 -11.72 -6.70
N LYS A 210 -13.05 -12.71 -7.31
CA LYS A 210 -12.53 -13.38 -8.50
C LYS A 210 -12.35 -12.44 -9.68
N ARG A 211 -13.29 -11.52 -9.89
CA ARG A 211 -13.18 -10.53 -10.97
C ARG A 211 -12.17 -9.43 -10.62
N ILE A 212 -12.17 -8.96 -9.39
CA ILE A 212 -11.22 -7.96 -8.89
C ILE A 212 -9.80 -8.48 -9.04
N SER A 213 -9.50 -9.70 -8.57
CA SER A 213 -8.17 -10.28 -8.66
C SER A 213 -7.73 -10.58 -10.09
N ASN A 214 -8.62 -11.04 -10.96
CA ASN A 214 -8.30 -11.26 -12.38
C ASN A 214 -7.95 -9.95 -13.10
N VAL A 215 -8.58 -8.84 -12.74
CA VAL A 215 -8.26 -7.51 -13.28
C VAL A 215 -6.95 -7.00 -12.68
N ALA A 216 -6.77 -7.14 -11.37
CA ALA A 216 -5.55 -6.73 -10.67
C ALA A 216 -4.32 -7.50 -11.18
N GLU A 217 -4.41 -8.81 -11.36
CA GLU A 217 -3.34 -9.68 -11.85
C GLU A 217 -2.81 -9.27 -13.24
N LYS A 218 -3.67 -8.69 -14.07
CA LYS A 218 -3.29 -8.21 -15.42
C LYS A 218 -2.81 -6.76 -15.40
N ILE A 219 -3.52 -5.89 -14.70
CA ILE A 219 -3.25 -4.45 -14.73
C ILE A 219 -2.04 -4.09 -13.85
N VAL A 220 -1.97 -4.64 -12.62
CA VAL A 220 -0.94 -4.21 -11.66
C VAL A 220 0.47 -4.46 -12.15
N PRO A 221 0.86 -5.65 -12.64
CA PRO A 221 2.21 -5.83 -13.17
C PRO A 221 2.48 -4.96 -14.39
N SER A 222 1.52 -4.83 -15.31
CA SER A 222 1.71 -4.05 -16.54
C SER A 222 1.87 -2.55 -16.26
N MET A 223 1.05 -1.99 -15.36
CA MET A 223 1.17 -0.57 -14.98
C MET A 223 2.47 -0.28 -14.21
N ALA A 224 2.87 -1.20 -13.31
CA ALA A 224 4.12 -1.07 -12.57
C ALA A 224 5.33 -1.10 -13.51
N ILE A 225 5.38 -2.06 -14.45
CA ILE A 225 6.44 -2.16 -15.45
C ILE A 225 6.49 -0.90 -16.30
N LEU A 226 5.35 -0.41 -16.81
CA LEU A 226 5.29 0.81 -17.61
C LEU A 226 5.87 2.01 -16.86
N TYR A 227 5.47 2.19 -15.61
CA TYR A 227 5.95 3.29 -14.76
C TYR A 227 7.43 3.16 -14.45
N ILE A 228 7.89 1.96 -14.06
CA ILE A 228 9.30 1.67 -13.78
C ILE A 228 10.17 1.93 -15.00
N LEU A 229 9.75 1.48 -16.19
CA LEU A 229 10.48 1.73 -17.43
C LEU A 229 10.57 3.23 -17.73
N GLY A 230 9.48 3.97 -17.53
CA GLY A 230 9.49 5.42 -17.67
C GLY A 230 10.46 6.11 -16.69
N ALA A 231 10.47 5.68 -15.43
CA ALA A 231 11.40 6.20 -14.44
C ALA A 231 12.86 5.81 -14.74
N LEU A 232 13.09 4.58 -15.19
CA LEU A 232 14.42 4.13 -15.61
C LEU A 232 14.96 4.94 -16.81
N LEU A 233 14.09 5.38 -17.72
CA LEU A 233 14.50 6.31 -18.77
C LEU A 233 14.95 7.66 -18.20
N VAL A 234 14.18 8.22 -17.22
CA VAL A 234 14.61 9.46 -16.52
C VAL A 234 15.98 9.26 -15.86
N LEU A 235 16.17 8.17 -15.12
CA LEU A 235 17.44 7.87 -14.48
C LEU A 235 18.56 7.65 -15.51
N GLY A 236 18.26 6.94 -16.60
CA GLY A 236 19.22 6.62 -17.68
C GLY A 236 19.77 7.86 -18.37
N PHE A 237 18.92 8.86 -18.64
CA PHE A 237 19.36 10.14 -19.22
C PHE A 237 20.11 11.01 -18.21
N ASN A 238 19.99 10.74 -16.91
CA ASN A 238 20.63 11.53 -15.84
C ASN A 238 21.58 10.68 -14.95
N LEU A 239 22.22 9.65 -15.51
CA LEU A 239 23.08 8.70 -14.78
C LEU A 239 24.18 9.38 -13.94
N LYS A 240 24.77 10.47 -14.47
CA LYS A 240 25.86 11.19 -13.78
C LYS A 240 25.40 11.86 -12.48
N GLU A 241 24.11 12.18 -12.38
CA GLU A 241 23.55 12.88 -11.23
C GLU A 241 23.04 11.90 -10.13
N ILE A 242 22.99 10.58 -10.42
CA ILE A 242 22.50 9.59 -9.46
C ILE A 242 23.31 9.58 -8.14
N PRO A 243 24.66 9.56 -8.17
CA PRO A 243 25.44 9.56 -6.93
C PRO A 243 25.21 10.82 -6.08
N SER A 244 25.12 11.98 -6.72
CA SER A 244 24.86 13.26 -6.05
C SER A 244 23.46 13.32 -5.45
N ALA A 245 22.46 12.78 -6.16
CA ALA A 245 21.09 12.69 -5.68
C ALA A 245 20.97 11.75 -4.44
N ILE A 246 21.60 10.58 -4.48
CA ILE A 246 21.63 9.66 -3.33
C ILE A 246 22.31 10.32 -2.14
N MET A 247 23.46 10.96 -2.34
CA MET A 247 24.16 11.68 -1.28
C MET A 247 23.29 12.83 -0.72
N LEU A 248 22.58 13.56 -1.57
CA LEU A 248 21.65 14.61 -1.14
C LEU A 248 20.51 14.04 -0.29
N ILE A 249 19.92 12.91 -0.68
CA ILE A 249 18.88 12.22 0.09
C ILE A 249 19.40 11.83 1.47
N ILE A 250 20.56 11.17 1.54
CA ILE A 250 21.15 10.73 2.80
C ILE A 250 21.50 11.91 3.69
N ASN A 251 22.21 12.91 3.16
CA ASN A 251 22.61 14.08 3.95
C ASN A 251 21.39 14.86 4.44
N SER A 252 20.37 15.04 3.60
CA SER A 252 19.13 15.76 3.97
C SER A 252 18.31 15.02 5.03
N ALA A 253 18.48 13.71 5.17
CA ALA A 253 17.78 12.93 6.18
C ALA A 253 18.26 13.23 7.61
N PHE A 254 19.49 13.70 7.77
CA PHE A 254 20.13 13.93 9.07
C PHE A 254 20.53 15.39 9.32
N THR A 255 20.38 16.26 8.34
CA THR A 255 20.81 17.66 8.44
C THR A 255 19.59 18.59 8.33
N PRO A 256 19.34 19.46 9.32
CA PRO A 256 18.33 20.49 9.22
C PRO A 256 18.70 21.46 8.08
N LYS A 257 17.79 21.68 7.11
CA LYS A 257 17.96 22.76 6.13
C LYS A 257 17.32 24.03 6.67
N ALA A 258 18.09 25.09 6.79
CA ALA A 258 17.56 26.43 6.97
C ALA A 258 16.77 26.80 5.70
N ALA A 259 15.59 27.39 5.88
CA ALA A 259 14.76 27.85 4.76
C ALA A 259 15.52 28.90 3.95
N LEU A 260 15.73 28.62 2.68
CA LEU A 260 16.08 29.63 1.70
C LEU A 260 14.75 30.30 1.27
N GLY A 261 14.48 31.51 1.76
CA GLY A 261 13.37 32.34 1.27
C GLY A 261 12.02 32.19 1.99
N GLY A 262 11.98 32.33 3.32
CA GLY A 262 10.74 32.69 4.04
C GLY A 262 9.77 31.57 4.42
N THR A 263 10.07 30.32 4.12
CA THR A 263 9.32 29.14 4.62
C THR A 263 10.00 28.54 5.84
N ALA A 264 9.22 27.93 6.77
CA ALA A 264 9.75 27.29 7.97
C ALA A 264 10.81 26.24 7.61
N GLY A 265 11.97 26.26 8.31
CA GLY A 265 13.08 25.35 8.04
C GLY A 265 12.67 23.89 8.19
N ILE A 266 13.10 23.05 7.25
CA ILE A 266 12.85 21.60 7.30
C ILE A 266 13.72 21.01 8.39
N THR A 267 13.09 20.45 9.42
CA THR A 267 13.76 19.77 10.52
C THR A 267 13.91 18.28 10.22
N VAL A 268 14.90 17.62 10.85
CA VAL A 268 15.04 16.16 10.77
C VAL A 268 13.78 15.46 11.26
N ALA A 269 13.13 15.97 12.31
CA ALA A 269 11.87 15.42 12.81
C ALA A 269 10.75 15.47 11.76
N LEU A 270 10.66 16.56 11.01
CA LEU A 270 9.68 16.70 9.93
C LEU A 270 9.98 15.75 8.77
N ALA A 271 11.26 15.58 8.38
CA ALA A 271 11.66 14.62 7.36
C ALA A 271 11.30 13.17 7.78
N ILE A 272 11.53 12.81 9.06
CA ILE A 272 11.12 11.51 9.63
C ILE A 272 9.59 11.36 9.55
N GLN A 273 8.85 12.32 10.08
CA GLN A 273 7.40 12.25 10.15
C GLN A 273 6.78 12.14 8.76
N ARG A 274 7.21 12.97 7.81
CA ARG A 274 6.68 12.96 6.45
C ARG A 274 7.14 11.73 5.66
N GLY A 275 8.39 11.32 5.82
CA GLY A 275 8.93 10.13 5.17
C GLY A 275 8.25 8.85 5.67
N VAL A 276 8.23 8.62 6.99
CA VAL A 276 7.61 7.42 7.58
C VAL A 276 6.11 7.42 7.31
N GLY A 277 5.41 8.54 7.57
CA GLY A 277 3.96 8.62 7.41
C GLY A 277 3.53 8.35 5.96
N ARG A 278 4.16 8.98 4.97
CA ARG A 278 3.81 8.77 3.56
C ARG A 278 4.34 7.43 3.01
N GLY A 279 5.43 6.89 3.57
CA GLY A 279 5.88 5.53 3.27
C GLY A 279 4.87 4.48 3.72
N VAL A 280 4.40 4.55 4.96
CA VAL A 280 3.35 3.66 5.49
C VAL A 280 2.03 3.85 4.75
N PHE A 281 1.66 5.09 4.44
CA PHE A 281 0.47 5.40 3.65
C PHE A 281 0.51 4.72 2.26
N SER A 282 1.67 4.65 1.61
CA SER A 282 1.83 4.00 0.31
C SER A 282 1.78 2.48 0.42
N ASN A 283 2.62 1.88 1.26
CA ASN A 283 2.76 0.42 1.32
C ASN A 283 1.81 -0.28 2.28
N GLU A 284 1.06 0.47 3.09
CA GLU A 284 0.07 -0.02 4.06
C GLU A 284 0.62 -1.01 5.11
N ALA A 285 1.94 -1.06 5.36
CA ALA A 285 2.51 -1.98 6.34
C ALA A 285 2.13 -1.57 7.77
N GLY A 286 1.45 -2.43 8.49
CA GLY A 286 0.95 -2.17 9.83
C GLY A 286 -0.44 -1.51 9.88
N LEU A 287 -1.03 -1.14 8.73
CA LEU A 287 -2.40 -0.63 8.66
C LEU A 287 -3.44 -1.76 8.73
N GLY A 288 -3.08 -2.99 8.33
CA GLY A 288 -3.97 -4.14 8.41
C GLY A 288 -4.90 -4.32 7.21
N SER A 289 -4.79 -3.52 6.16
CA SER A 289 -5.61 -3.62 4.95
C SER A 289 -5.22 -4.81 4.07
N ALA A 290 -3.95 -4.97 3.74
CA ALA A 290 -3.45 -6.02 2.85
C ALA A 290 -3.71 -7.46 3.32
N PRO A 291 -3.69 -7.82 4.63
CA PRO A 291 -4.06 -9.15 5.08
C PRO A 291 -5.49 -9.57 4.70
N ILE A 292 -6.38 -8.61 4.41
CA ILE A 292 -7.73 -8.89 3.92
C ILE A 292 -7.68 -9.58 2.54
N ALA A 293 -6.84 -9.10 1.62
CA ALA A 293 -6.63 -9.75 0.33
C ALA A 293 -5.81 -11.04 0.48
N ALA A 294 -4.79 -11.05 1.33
CA ALA A 294 -3.96 -12.22 1.57
C ALA A 294 -4.76 -13.43 2.06
N ALA A 295 -5.83 -13.21 2.84
CA ALA A 295 -6.71 -14.26 3.32
C ALA A 295 -7.42 -15.04 2.21
N ALA A 296 -7.64 -14.44 1.05
CA ALA A 296 -8.28 -15.10 -0.10
C ALA A 296 -7.33 -16.03 -0.88
N ALA A 297 -6.04 -16.03 -0.58
CA ALA A 297 -5.03 -16.82 -1.29
C ALA A 297 -5.25 -18.33 -1.12
N LYS A 298 -5.15 -19.10 -2.21
CA LYS A 298 -5.21 -20.56 -2.19
C LYS A 298 -3.87 -21.13 -1.72
N THR A 299 -3.76 -21.39 -0.43
CA THR A 299 -2.56 -21.96 0.19
C THR A 299 -2.89 -22.65 1.51
N LYS A 300 -2.11 -23.66 1.89
CA LYS A 300 -2.13 -24.29 3.22
C LYS A 300 -1.15 -23.65 4.19
N SER A 301 -0.14 -22.92 3.67
CA SER A 301 0.97 -22.40 4.47
C SER A 301 0.82 -20.93 4.81
N PRO A 302 0.59 -20.57 6.10
CA PRO A 302 0.61 -19.19 6.55
C PRO A 302 1.94 -18.49 6.23
N VAL A 303 3.06 -19.20 6.36
CA VAL A 303 4.41 -18.66 6.18
C VAL A 303 4.70 -18.35 4.71
N LYS A 304 4.30 -19.21 3.76
CA LYS A 304 4.42 -18.92 2.33
C LYS A 304 3.69 -17.62 1.97
N GLN A 305 2.42 -17.48 2.43
CA GLN A 305 1.66 -16.26 2.17
C GLN A 305 2.26 -15.03 2.87
N GLY A 306 2.82 -15.19 4.07
CA GLY A 306 3.58 -14.14 4.74
C GLY A 306 4.77 -13.66 3.91
N LEU A 307 5.57 -14.60 3.37
CA LEU A 307 6.69 -14.30 2.48
C LEU A 307 6.25 -13.55 1.21
N ILE A 308 5.17 -14.02 0.58
CA ILE A 308 4.59 -13.36 -0.60
C ILE A 308 4.10 -11.94 -0.24
N SER A 309 3.38 -11.78 0.87
CA SER A 309 2.84 -10.49 1.31
C SER A 309 3.92 -9.45 1.57
N MET A 310 5.07 -9.84 2.13
CA MET A 310 6.16 -8.90 2.39
C MET A 310 6.78 -8.32 1.11
N THR A 311 6.71 -9.04 -0.02
CA THR A 311 7.19 -8.54 -1.31
C THR A 311 6.39 -7.35 -1.81
N GLY A 312 5.13 -7.21 -1.36
CA GLY A 312 4.30 -6.06 -1.68
C GLY A 312 4.94 -4.74 -1.24
N THR A 313 5.41 -4.66 0.01
CA THR A 313 6.12 -3.47 0.52
C THR A 313 7.44 -3.21 -0.22
N PHE A 314 8.15 -4.28 -0.59
CA PHE A 314 9.38 -4.18 -1.39
C PHE A 314 9.10 -3.57 -2.77
N ILE A 315 8.10 -4.07 -3.49
CA ILE A 315 7.73 -3.59 -4.83
C ILE A 315 7.21 -2.15 -4.75
N ASP A 316 6.28 -1.88 -3.83
CA ASP A 316 5.64 -0.58 -3.68
C ASP A 316 6.65 0.52 -3.34
N THR A 317 7.40 0.35 -2.26
CA THR A 317 8.19 1.46 -1.71
C THR A 317 9.67 1.38 -2.11
N ILE A 318 10.31 0.20 -1.96
CA ILE A 318 11.74 0.09 -2.29
C ILE A 318 11.96 0.23 -3.80
N ILE A 319 11.01 -0.21 -4.64
CA ILE A 319 11.13 -0.03 -6.09
C ILE A 319 10.38 1.24 -6.54
N ILE A 320 9.04 1.26 -6.51
CA ILE A 320 8.26 2.29 -7.21
C ILE A 320 8.41 3.67 -6.57
N CYS A 321 8.27 3.80 -5.22
CA CYS A 321 8.47 5.09 -4.57
C CYS A 321 9.90 5.61 -4.73
N THR A 322 10.90 4.70 -4.72
CA THR A 322 12.30 5.08 -4.98
C THR A 322 12.49 5.65 -6.39
N MET A 323 11.87 5.04 -7.41
CA MET A 323 11.92 5.54 -8.78
C MET A 323 11.35 6.96 -8.89
N THR A 324 10.18 7.18 -8.28
CA THR A 324 9.55 8.52 -8.23
C THR A 324 10.42 9.53 -7.49
N GLY A 325 10.90 9.17 -6.30
CA GLY A 325 11.69 10.06 -5.46
C GLY A 325 13.04 10.41 -6.08
N LEU A 326 13.72 9.44 -6.68
CA LEU A 326 14.97 9.70 -7.41
C LEU A 326 14.73 10.61 -8.61
N ALA A 327 13.68 10.41 -9.40
CA ALA A 327 13.36 11.30 -10.52
C ALA A 327 13.15 12.74 -10.05
N ILE A 328 12.43 12.96 -8.94
CA ILE A 328 12.21 14.30 -8.36
C ILE A 328 13.52 14.94 -7.87
N VAL A 329 14.36 14.14 -7.19
CA VAL A 329 15.61 14.68 -6.62
C VAL A 329 16.65 14.95 -7.70
N LEU A 330 16.84 14.03 -8.66
CA LEU A 330 17.77 14.16 -9.78
C LEU A 330 17.53 15.42 -10.62
N THR A 331 16.26 15.70 -10.90
CA THR A 331 15.86 16.84 -11.73
C THR A 331 15.80 18.16 -10.96
N GLY A 332 16.00 18.13 -9.63
CA GLY A 332 15.85 19.32 -8.77
C GLY A 332 14.41 19.82 -8.66
N SER A 333 13.43 19.03 -9.09
CA SER A 333 12.01 19.43 -9.15
C SER A 333 11.41 19.76 -7.78
N PHE A 334 12.00 19.26 -6.68
CA PHE A 334 11.61 19.61 -5.32
C PHE A 334 11.83 21.09 -4.96
N ASN A 335 12.57 21.87 -5.79
CA ASN A 335 12.77 23.32 -5.62
C ASN A 335 11.79 24.15 -6.48
N SER A 336 10.90 23.50 -7.26
CA SER A 336 10.01 24.19 -8.20
C SER A 336 8.83 24.92 -7.55
N GLY A 337 8.54 24.65 -6.27
CA GLY A 337 7.33 25.14 -5.60
C GLY A 337 6.06 24.38 -6.00
N LEU A 338 6.17 23.34 -6.87
CA LEU A 338 5.07 22.44 -7.22
C LEU A 338 4.88 21.36 -6.16
N GLU A 339 3.71 20.76 -6.11
CA GLU A 339 3.38 19.70 -5.16
C GLU A 339 2.70 18.50 -5.86
N GLY A 340 2.69 17.36 -5.19
CA GLY A 340 1.94 16.18 -5.61
C GLY A 340 2.23 15.72 -7.04
N ALA A 341 1.17 15.46 -7.81
CA ALA A 341 1.29 14.97 -9.18
C ALA A 341 1.99 15.95 -10.13
N GLU A 342 1.84 17.25 -9.89
CA GLU A 342 2.46 18.30 -10.71
C GLU A 342 3.99 18.26 -10.57
N MET A 343 4.52 18.13 -9.36
CA MET A 343 5.95 17.98 -9.11
C MET A 343 6.52 16.74 -9.80
N THR A 344 5.84 15.58 -9.67
CA THR A 344 6.29 14.35 -10.31
C THR A 344 6.24 14.47 -11.84
N THR A 345 5.16 15.05 -12.38
CA THR A 345 5.04 15.30 -13.82
C THR A 345 6.16 16.20 -14.32
N PHE A 346 6.44 17.29 -13.61
CA PHE A 346 7.53 18.21 -13.92
C PHE A 346 8.89 17.51 -13.88
N ALA A 347 9.13 16.65 -12.88
CA ALA A 347 10.36 15.86 -12.79
C ALA A 347 10.59 14.97 -14.02
N PHE A 348 9.55 14.26 -14.46
CA PHE A 348 9.66 13.42 -15.66
C PHE A 348 9.80 14.23 -16.94
N GLN A 349 9.16 15.41 -17.01
CA GLN A 349 9.32 16.31 -18.15
C GLN A 349 10.74 16.89 -18.26
N GLN A 350 11.34 17.26 -17.15
CA GLN A 350 12.71 17.79 -17.11
C GLN A 350 13.77 16.68 -17.30
N GLY A 351 13.49 15.49 -16.81
CA GLY A 351 14.43 14.37 -16.86
C GLY A 351 14.50 13.62 -18.20
N LEU A 352 13.59 13.90 -19.13
CA LEU A 352 13.53 13.25 -20.44
C LEU A 352 13.79 14.24 -21.58
N PRO A 353 14.43 13.80 -22.68
CA PRO A 353 14.64 14.66 -23.86
C PRO A 353 13.35 15.18 -24.49
N PHE A 354 12.27 14.42 -24.33
CA PHE A 354 10.94 14.76 -24.84
C PHE A 354 9.98 14.97 -23.68
N ALA A 355 9.81 16.19 -23.23
CA ALA A 355 8.97 16.57 -22.08
C ALA A 355 7.53 16.04 -22.17
N VAL A 356 6.96 15.97 -23.37
CA VAL A 356 5.60 15.45 -23.61
C VAL A 356 5.47 13.99 -23.17
N ILE A 357 6.50 13.17 -23.39
CA ILE A 357 6.50 11.75 -23.00
C ILE A 357 6.46 11.63 -21.47
N GLY A 358 7.24 12.45 -20.75
CA GLY A 358 7.25 12.49 -19.29
C GLY A 358 5.87 12.79 -18.71
N LYS A 359 5.16 13.76 -19.29
CA LYS A 359 3.79 14.10 -18.90
C LYS A 359 2.85 12.88 -19.03
N TYR A 360 2.89 12.17 -20.16
CA TYR A 360 2.01 11.03 -20.38
C TYR A 360 2.35 9.82 -19.52
N ILE A 361 3.64 9.53 -19.28
CA ILE A 361 4.05 8.42 -18.40
C ILE A 361 3.44 8.61 -17.01
N VAL A 362 3.59 9.79 -16.42
CA VAL A 362 3.09 10.06 -15.06
C VAL A 362 1.57 10.06 -15.00
N ASN A 363 0.89 10.75 -15.92
CA ASN A 363 -0.56 10.87 -15.84
C ASN A 363 -1.30 9.58 -16.23
N ILE A 364 -0.81 8.81 -17.21
CA ILE A 364 -1.35 7.48 -17.53
C ILE A 364 -1.07 6.53 -16.36
N GLY A 365 0.16 6.54 -15.81
CA GLY A 365 0.48 5.79 -14.59
C GLY A 365 -0.47 6.12 -13.45
N LEU A 366 -0.70 7.40 -13.19
CA LEU A 366 -1.62 7.86 -12.13
C LEU A 366 -3.06 7.38 -12.35
N ILE A 367 -3.57 7.41 -13.59
CA ILE A 367 -4.91 6.92 -13.91
C ILE A 367 -5.02 5.43 -13.60
N PHE A 368 -4.07 4.60 -14.03
CA PHE A 368 -4.09 3.16 -13.75
C PHE A 368 -3.90 2.86 -12.27
N PHE A 369 -2.94 3.50 -11.62
CA PHE A 369 -2.66 3.32 -10.19
C PHE A 369 -3.88 3.68 -9.35
N ALA A 370 -4.49 4.82 -9.60
CA ALA A 370 -5.69 5.25 -8.88
C ALA A 370 -6.90 4.34 -9.17
N PHE A 371 -7.08 3.89 -10.42
CA PHE A 371 -8.16 2.97 -10.77
C PHE A 371 -8.03 1.62 -10.04
N THR A 372 -6.83 1.04 -10.02
CA THR A 372 -6.59 -0.22 -9.31
C THR A 372 -6.77 -0.05 -7.79
N THR A 373 -6.39 1.10 -7.23
CA THR A 373 -6.61 1.38 -5.81
C THR A 373 -8.10 1.43 -5.46
N ILE A 374 -8.94 1.99 -6.31
CA ILE A 374 -10.40 2.00 -6.10
C ILE A 374 -10.93 0.56 -6.02
N ILE A 375 -10.56 -0.31 -6.94
CA ILE A 375 -11.07 -1.70 -6.95
C ILE A 375 -10.51 -2.54 -5.78
N GLY A 376 -9.24 -2.34 -5.40
CA GLY A 376 -8.62 -3.02 -4.25
C GLY A 376 -9.28 -2.62 -2.92
N TRP A 377 -9.46 -1.33 -2.70
CA TRP A 377 -10.13 -0.82 -1.50
C TRP A 377 -11.64 -1.13 -1.45
N ASN A 378 -12.29 -1.26 -2.62
CA ASN A 378 -13.66 -1.77 -2.64
C ASN A 378 -13.75 -3.15 -2.00
N TYR A 379 -12.81 -4.05 -2.32
CA TYR A 379 -12.76 -5.38 -1.72
C TYR A 379 -12.48 -5.34 -0.22
N TYR A 380 -11.56 -4.49 0.24
CA TYR A 380 -11.27 -4.35 1.66
C TYR A 380 -12.49 -3.89 2.46
N GLY A 381 -13.16 -2.86 1.98
CA GLY A 381 -14.39 -2.38 2.63
C GLY A 381 -15.53 -3.39 2.56
N GLU A 382 -15.65 -4.17 1.47
CA GLU A 382 -16.60 -5.28 1.34
C GLU A 382 -16.40 -6.32 2.45
N ARG A 383 -15.15 -6.72 2.70
CA ARG A 383 -14.86 -7.70 3.77
C ARG A 383 -15.06 -7.12 5.17
N CYS A 384 -14.77 -5.83 5.37
CA CYS A 384 -15.03 -5.14 6.62
C CYS A 384 -16.53 -5.01 6.92
N ILE A 385 -17.34 -4.61 5.94
CA ILE A 385 -18.80 -4.51 6.14
C ILE A 385 -19.44 -5.90 6.34
N GLN A 386 -18.95 -6.90 5.63
CA GLN A 386 -19.38 -8.28 5.82
C GLN A 386 -19.14 -8.77 7.26
N TYR A 387 -18.00 -8.48 7.84
CA TYR A 387 -17.70 -8.82 9.24
C TYR A 387 -18.66 -8.13 10.21
N LEU A 388 -19.07 -6.88 9.93
CA LEU A 388 -19.96 -6.09 10.79
C LEU A 388 -21.42 -6.50 10.68
N THR A 389 -21.91 -6.78 9.48
CA THR A 389 -23.35 -6.90 9.16
C THR A 389 -23.74 -8.21 8.48
N GLY A 390 -22.77 -9.10 8.23
CA GLY A 390 -22.97 -10.31 7.43
C GLY A 390 -23.04 -10.02 5.95
N VAL A 391 -23.24 -11.09 5.18
CA VAL A 391 -23.23 -11.06 3.69
C VAL A 391 -24.28 -10.11 3.11
N LYS A 392 -25.41 -9.92 3.78
CA LYS A 392 -26.51 -9.04 3.31
C LYS A 392 -26.08 -7.57 3.22
N GLY A 393 -25.10 -7.14 4.02
CA GLY A 393 -24.59 -5.77 3.99
C GLY A 393 -23.77 -5.43 2.76
N ILE A 394 -23.20 -6.43 2.08
CA ILE A 394 -22.31 -6.25 0.94
C ILE A 394 -22.96 -5.46 -0.19
N ILE A 395 -24.21 -5.77 -0.56
CA ILE A 395 -24.88 -5.10 -1.68
C ILE A 395 -25.13 -3.61 -1.41
N PHE A 396 -25.53 -3.26 -0.18
CA PHE A 396 -25.72 -1.86 0.19
C PHE A 396 -24.39 -1.10 0.17
N TYR A 397 -23.34 -1.70 0.69
CA TYR A 397 -22.00 -1.13 0.65
C TYR A 397 -21.56 -0.86 -0.81
N LYS A 398 -21.71 -1.84 -1.72
CA LYS A 398 -21.32 -1.69 -3.13
C LYS A 398 -22.08 -0.56 -3.83
N ILE A 399 -23.38 -0.44 -3.57
CA ILE A 399 -24.19 0.65 -4.13
C ILE A 399 -23.66 2.01 -3.65
N ILE A 400 -23.46 2.17 -2.33
CA ILE A 400 -22.94 3.42 -1.76
C ILE A 400 -21.55 3.73 -2.32
N PHE A 401 -20.68 2.72 -2.41
CA PHE A 401 -19.32 2.88 -2.96
C PHE A 401 -19.34 3.38 -4.41
N ILE A 402 -20.19 2.79 -5.27
CA ILE A 402 -20.33 3.18 -6.68
C ILE A 402 -20.87 4.61 -6.79
N VAL A 403 -21.84 4.99 -5.96
CA VAL A 403 -22.36 6.36 -5.90
C VAL A 403 -21.26 7.35 -5.51
N PHE A 404 -20.42 7.00 -4.52
CA PHE A 404 -19.31 7.85 -4.10
C PHE A 404 -18.24 8.00 -5.20
N VAL A 405 -17.95 6.94 -5.94
CA VAL A 405 -17.10 7.00 -7.13
C VAL A 405 -17.67 7.97 -8.17
N ALA A 406 -18.98 7.93 -8.42
CA ALA A 406 -19.63 8.81 -9.39
C ALA A 406 -19.59 10.29 -9.00
N VAL A 407 -19.74 10.59 -7.70
CA VAL A 407 -19.83 11.96 -7.20
C VAL A 407 -18.44 12.56 -6.91
N GLY A 408 -17.44 11.72 -6.65
CA GLY A 408 -16.09 12.12 -6.22
C GLY A 408 -15.40 13.19 -7.09
N PRO A 409 -15.49 13.15 -8.43
CA PRO A 409 -14.88 14.17 -9.29
C PRO A 409 -15.39 15.59 -9.08
N PHE A 410 -16.59 15.76 -8.52
CA PHE A 410 -17.27 17.04 -8.37
C PHE A 410 -17.13 17.65 -6.97
N LEU A 411 -16.51 16.93 -6.03
CA LEU A 411 -16.36 17.40 -4.66
C LEU A 411 -15.07 18.20 -4.47
N SER A 412 -15.15 19.28 -3.66
CA SER A 412 -13.97 19.90 -3.07
C SER A 412 -13.55 19.06 -1.86
N LEU A 413 -12.35 18.46 -1.91
CA LEU A 413 -12.05 17.31 -1.09
C LEU A 413 -11.18 17.59 0.15
N ASP A 414 -10.83 18.84 0.45
CA ASP A 414 -9.85 19.15 1.50
C ASP A 414 -10.24 18.52 2.86
N LEU A 415 -11.48 18.72 3.30
CA LEU A 415 -11.98 18.12 4.54
C LEU A 415 -12.08 16.58 4.46
N VAL A 416 -12.46 16.05 3.30
CA VAL A 416 -12.61 14.61 3.11
C VAL A 416 -11.26 13.92 3.16
N PHE A 417 -10.22 14.52 2.60
CA PHE A 417 -8.86 14.00 2.69
C PHE A 417 -8.33 13.95 4.11
N ILE A 418 -8.57 15.00 4.91
CA ILE A 418 -8.13 15.02 6.31
C ILE A 418 -8.86 13.93 7.11
N ILE A 419 -10.17 13.79 6.94
CA ILE A 419 -10.95 12.73 7.60
C ILE A 419 -10.44 11.34 7.19
N ALA A 420 -10.14 11.16 5.92
CA ALA A 420 -9.59 9.91 5.40
C ALA A 420 -8.23 9.56 6.00
N ASP A 421 -7.34 10.53 6.10
CA ASP A 421 -6.02 10.35 6.73
C ASP A 421 -6.19 9.97 8.22
N ILE A 422 -7.07 10.66 8.96
CA ILE A 422 -7.37 10.35 10.36
C ILE A 422 -7.87 8.92 10.51
N VAL A 423 -8.88 8.52 9.73
CA VAL A 423 -9.49 7.18 9.84
C VAL A 423 -8.48 6.09 9.45
N ASN A 424 -7.64 6.35 8.45
CA ASN A 424 -6.57 5.44 8.04
C ASN A 424 -5.53 5.23 9.16
N GLY A 425 -5.09 6.31 9.81
CA GLY A 425 -4.19 6.21 10.95
C GLY A 425 -4.82 5.48 12.15
N LEU A 426 -6.10 5.75 12.44
CA LEU A 426 -6.84 5.08 13.51
C LEU A 426 -7.04 3.58 13.24
N MET A 427 -7.16 3.16 11.99
CA MET A 427 -7.26 1.75 11.59
C MET A 427 -6.00 0.96 11.96
N ALA A 428 -4.83 1.60 11.95
CA ALA A 428 -3.57 0.95 12.33
C ALA A 428 -3.54 0.49 13.80
N LEU A 429 -4.15 1.25 14.71
CA LEU A 429 -4.05 0.97 16.15
C LEU A 429 -4.56 -0.43 16.53
N PRO A 430 -5.81 -0.83 16.19
CA PRO A 430 -6.27 -2.19 16.48
C PRO A 430 -5.44 -3.25 15.80
N ASN A 431 -4.94 -3.02 14.59
CA ASN A 431 -4.08 -3.96 13.90
C ASN A 431 -2.76 -4.17 14.62
N LEU A 432 -2.07 -3.10 15.03
CA LEU A 432 -0.79 -3.19 15.75
C LEU A 432 -0.94 -3.88 17.11
N VAL A 433 -2.04 -3.64 17.82
CA VAL A 433 -2.37 -4.40 19.04
C VAL A 433 -2.54 -5.88 18.72
N GLY A 434 -3.24 -6.21 17.63
CA GLY A 434 -3.40 -7.57 17.13
C GLY A 434 -2.06 -8.25 16.84
N LEU A 435 -1.19 -7.59 16.09
CA LEU A 435 0.14 -8.10 15.71
C LEU A 435 1.03 -8.35 16.93
N ILE A 436 1.11 -7.38 17.86
CA ILE A 436 1.92 -7.51 19.07
C ILE A 436 1.35 -8.58 20.00
N GLY A 437 0.03 -8.65 20.14
CA GLY A 437 -0.65 -9.66 20.94
C GLY A 437 -0.42 -11.08 20.43
N LEU A 438 -0.42 -11.26 19.10
CA LEU A 438 -0.26 -12.55 18.43
C LEU A 438 1.19 -12.82 17.96
N ARG A 439 2.16 -12.06 18.44
CA ARG A 439 3.56 -12.16 18.03
C ARG A 439 4.14 -13.58 18.15
N ASN A 440 3.79 -14.31 19.21
CA ASN A 440 4.27 -15.65 19.44
C ASN A 440 3.73 -16.66 18.40
N VAL A 441 2.49 -16.46 17.94
CA VAL A 441 1.91 -17.27 16.86
C VAL A 441 2.73 -17.12 15.59
N VAL A 442 3.03 -15.88 15.20
CA VAL A 442 3.85 -15.59 14.01
C VAL A 442 5.24 -16.23 14.13
N ILE A 443 5.90 -16.09 15.29
CA ILE A 443 7.25 -16.63 15.52
C ILE A 443 7.24 -18.17 15.47
N ASN A 444 6.26 -18.81 16.11
CA ASN A 444 6.16 -20.28 16.16
C ASN A 444 5.88 -20.86 14.77
N GLU A 445 4.87 -20.35 14.05
CA GLU A 445 4.56 -20.77 12.67
C GLU A 445 5.80 -20.65 11.77
N THR A 446 6.54 -19.53 11.91
CA THR A 446 7.76 -19.30 11.12
C THR A 446 8.85 -20.32 11.45
N ASN A 447 9.08 -20.60 12.73
CA ASN A 447 10.11 -21.52 13.17
C ASN A 447 9.79 -22.97 12.74
N GLU A 448 8.55 -23.42 12.91
CA GLU A 448 8.08 -24.73 12.49
C GLU A 448 8.26 -24.93 10.99
N PHE A 449 7.77 -23.99 10.18
CA PHE A 449 7.92 -24.05 8.72
C PHE A 449 9.38 -24.16 8.27
N PHE A 450 10.29 -23.31 8.81
CA PHE A 450 11.69 -23.38 8.38
C PHE A 450 12.45 -24.58 8.95
N GLN A 451 11.99 -25.21 10.04
CA GLN A 451 12.53 -26.49 10.49
C GLN A 451 12.13 -27.63 9.53
N GLU A 452 10.86 -27.69 9.14
CA GLU A 452 10.37 -28.67 8.16
C GLU A 452 11.04 -28.49 6.80
N PHE A 453 11.10 -27.26 6.31
CA PHE A 453 11.76 -26.92 5.04
C PHE A 453 13.23 -27.36 4.99
N LYS A 454 13.97 -27.23 6.11
CA LYS A 454 15.35 -27.71 6.18
C LYS A 454 15.44 -29.23 6.16
N ARG A 455 14.52 -29.94 6.85
CA ARG A 455 14.48 -31.39 6.84
C ARG A 455 14.19 -31.91 5.43
N GLU A 456 13.22 -31.34 4.74
CA GLU A 456 12.90 -31.70 3.35
C GLU A 456 14.10 -31.53 2.41
N GLN A 457 14.83 -30.41 2.53
CA GLN A 457 16.05 -30.17 1.76
C GLN A 457 17.16 -31.18 2.07
N SER A 458 17.36 -31.54 3.34
CA SER A 458 18.35 -32.56 3.73
C SER A 458 18.01 -33.92 3.16
N ASN A 459 16.74 -34.34 3.28
CA ASN A 459 16.27 -35.63 2.75
C ASN A 459 16.35 -35.69 1.21
N ALA A 460 16.10 -34.55 0.53
CA ALA A 460 16.24 -34.50 -0.92
C ALA A 460 17.69 -34.63 -1.39
N LEU A 461 18.63 -34.04 -0.65
CA LEU A 461 20.06 -34.19 -0.91
C LEU A 461 20.56 -35.61 -0.66
N GLU A 462 20.14 -36.23 0.45
CA GLU A 462 20.49 -37.64 0.74
C GLU A 462 20.03 -38.58 -0.37
N LYS A 463 18.81 -38.43 -0.89
CA LYS A 463 18.30 -39.21 -2.01
C LYS A 463 19.09 -39.04 -3.32
N VAL A 464 19.66 -37.85 -3.56
CA VAL A 464 20.51 -37.62 -4.73
C VAL A 464 21.84 -38.35 -4.61
N TYR A 465 22.44 -38.38 -3.38
CA TYR A 465 23.68 -39.10 -3.11
C TYR A 465 23.51 -40.62 -3.06
N GLU A 466 22.29 -41.16 -2.82
CA GLU A 466 22.02 -42.60 -2.86
C GLU A 466 21.83 -43.15 -4.32
N ILE A 467 21.67 -42.29 -5.29
CA ILE A 467 21.44 -42.62 -6.71
C ILE A 467 22.75 -42.51 -7.53
N GLU A 468 23.76 -41.80 -7.06
CA GLU A 468 25.12 -41.74 -7.62
C GLU A 468 26.00 -42.88 -7.06
#